data_e7e125f0a1ae0f4a5cd24406da314f2c
#
_entry.id   e7e125f0a1ae0f4a5cd24406da314f2c
#
_cell.length_a   1.000
_cell.length_b   1.000
_cell.length_c   1.000
_cell.angle_alpha   90.00
_cell.angle_beta   90.00
_cell.angle_gamma   90.00
#
_symmetry.space_group_name_H-M   'P 1'
#
loop_
_entity.id
_entity.type
_entity.pdbx_description
1 polymer ?
#
loop_
_entity_poly.entity_id
_entity_poly.type
_entity_poly.pdbx_seq_one_letter_code
_entity_poly.pdbx_strand_id
1 'polypeptide(L)'
;MPKRRANGEGNIRKRKDGRWEGRYTAGYDPESGKRIIKNVLGKTQTEVKEKLKSAISESQKLDVSKAGTYTVSSWVKTWYEVYAEPRIRPNTKAYYANYIENHIIPGIGDVLLDKLTTIQIQRFYNNLQKTGRVQRKNFPELKDKSLSPRVVRGVHTLLHNCLEQAVAERLILTNPAQGCKLPQLEKREMKILPQEKIGMYLAEAERRGLLAAFYLELTTGLRRGELLALHWTDLDVENRTLAVTKQGNRINGELVVSQPKTRNSVRTLGL
;
A
#
# COMPACT_ATOMS: atom_id res chain seq x y z
N MET A 1 51.98 2.98 -25.89
CA MET A 1 51.40 3.57 -24.65
C MET A 1 50.04 2.98 -24.44
N PRO A 2 49.67 2.47 -23.25
CA PRO A 2 48.31 1.98 -23.01
C PRO A 2 47.32 3.15 -23.13
N LYS A 3 46.27 2.98 -23.97
CA LYS A 3 45.21 3.98 -24.15
C LYS A 3 44.56 4.29 -22.79
N ARG A 4 44.52 5.58 -22.39
CA ARG A 4 43.74 6.05 -21.25
C ARG A 4 42.25 5.67 -21.48
N ARG A 5 41.62 5.03 -20.48
CA ARG A 5 40.20 4.72 -20.49
C ARG A 5 39.38 6.01 -20.44
N ALA A 6 38.20 5.98 -21.05
CA ALA A 6 37.27 7.11 -21.02
C ALA A 6 36.81 7.42 -19.58
N ASN A 7 36.46 8.69 -19.32
CA ASN A 7 35.89 9.10 -18.03
C ASN A 7 34.61 8.30 -17.76
N GLY A 8 34.51 7.64 -16.61
CA GLY A 8 33.34 6.84 -16.22
C GLY A 8 33.51 5.32 -16.34
N GLU A 9 34.54 4.82 -17.09
CA GLU A 9 34.75 3.36 -17.27
C GLU A 9 35.35 2.64 -16.05
N GLY A 10 35.71 3.36 -14.98
CA GLY A 10 36.35 2.80 -13.79
C GLY A 10 37.79 2.35 -14.03
N ASN A 11 38.46 1.89 -12.98
CA ASN A 11 39.86 1.43 -13.01
C ASN A 11 39.91 -0.05 -12.60
N ILE A 12 40.73 -0.84 -13.31
CA ILE A 12 40.98 -2.26 -12.97
C ILE A 12 42.45 -2.42 -12.63
N ARG A 13 42.75 -3.05 -11.49
CA ARG A 13 44.10 -3.35 -11.03
C ARG A 13 44.18 -4.75 -10.44
N LYS A 14 45.39 -5.35 -10.48
CA LYS A 14 45.70 -6.59 -9.76
C LYS A 14 46.11 -6.23 -8.33
N ARG A 15 45.56 -6.89 -7.36
CA ARG A 15 45.89 -6.75 -5.93
C ARG A 15 47.06 -7.58 -5.55
N LYS A 16 47.68 -7.29 -4.41
CA LYS A 16 48.82 -8.07 -3.85
C LYS A 16 48.42 -9.51 -3.50
N ASP A 17 47.12 -9.74 -3.23
CA ASP A 17 46.53 -11.07 -2.94
C ASP A 17 46.20 -11.90 -4.20
N GLY A 18 46.64 -11.44 -5.37
CA GLY A 18 46.48 -12.14 -6.65
C GLY A 18 45.14 -11.91 -7.33
N ARG A 19 44.13 -11.36 -6.65
CA ARG A 19 42.79 -11.05 -7.20
C ARG A 19 42.82 -9.77 -8.01
N TRP A 20 41.85 -9.65 -8.93
CA TRP A 20 41.61 -8.43 -9.68
C TRP A 20 40.55 -7.58 -9.00
N GLU A 21 40.72 -6.25 -8.99
CA GLU A 21 39.82 -5.27 -8.42
C GLU A 21 39.47 -4.23 -9.47
N GLY A 22 38.14 -4.02 -9.68
CA GLY A 22 37.59 -2.91 -10.45
C GLY A 22 37.04 -1.84 -9.51
N ARG A 23 37.43 -0.58 -9.68
CA ARG A 23 36.91 0.57 -8.92
C ARG A 23 36.16 1.51 -9.83
N TYR A 24 35.03 2.02 -9.36
CA TYR A 24 34.24 3.00 -10.09
C TYR A 24 33.61 4.01 -9.14
N THR A 25 33.29 5.19 -9.68
CA THR A 25 32.49 6.20 -8.95
C THR A 25 31.04 5.81 -9.09
N ALA A 26 30.39 5.46 -7.98
CA ALA A 26 28.99 5.06 -7.94
C ALA A 26 28.05 6.27 -7.84
N GLY A 27 28.53 7.42 -7.37
CA GLY A 27 27.80 8.66 -7.21
C GLY A 27 28.62 9.69 -6.44
N TYR A 28 27.93 10.75 -6.01
CA TYR A 28 28.50 11.81 -5.18
C TYR A 28 27.60 11.99 -3.96
N ASP A 29 28.21 12.22 -2.81
CA ASP A 29 27.52 12.58 -1.58
C ASP A 29 26.90 13.98 -1.73
N PRO A 30 25.59 14.15 -1.54
CA PRO A 30 24.92 15.42 -1.81
C PRO A 30 25.29 16.54 -0.83
N GLU A 31 25.72 16.22 0.40
CA GLU A 31 26.08 17.21 1.41
C GLU A 31 27.55 17.62 1.29
N SER A 32 28.46 16.65 1.11
CA SER A 32 29.90 16.91 1.09
C SER A 32 30.49 17.03 -0.31
N GLY A 33 29.75 16.70 -1.37
CA GLY A 33 30.24 16.65 -2.76
C GLY A 33 31.30 15.58 -3.03
N LYS A 34 31.64 14.73 -2.04
CA LYS A 34 32.67 13.70 -2.15
C LYS A 34 32.20 12.53 -3.02
N ARG A 35 33.13 11.94 -3.77
CA ARG A 35 32.87 10.77 -4.60
C ARG A 35 32.59 9.54 -3.76
N ILE A 36 31.50 8.85 -4.04
CA ILE A 36 31.19 7.53 -3.49
C ILE A 36 31.86 6.50 -4.40
N ILE A 37 32.93 5.86 -3.93
CA ILE A 37 33.69 4.87 -4.69
C ILE A 37 33.29 3.47 -4.22
N LYS A 38 32.90 2.62 -5.17
CA LYS A 38 32.65 1.18 -4.94
C LYS A 38 33.65 0.33 -5.73
N ASN A 39 33.84 -0.92 -5.29
CA ASN A 39 34.74 -1.86 -5.92
C ASN A 39 34.05 -3.20 -6.19
N VAL A 40 34.50 -3.89 -7.24
CA VAL A 40 34.15 -5.26 -7.58
C VAL A 40 35.43 -6.11 -7.62
N LEU A 41 35.33 -7.36 -7.19
CA LEU A 41 36.44 -8.28 -7.11
C LEU A 41 36.19 -9.52 -7.99
N GLY A 42 37.26 -10.08 -8.56
CA GLY A 42 37.17 -11.31 -9.33
C GLY A 42 38.55 -12.02 -9.42
N LYS A 43 38.54 -13.27 -9.88
CA LYS A 43 39.75 -14.08 -10.06
C LYS A 43 40.49 -13.70 -11.35
N THR A 44 39.78 -13.27 -12.37
CA THR A 44 40.35 -12.89 -13.67
C THR A 44 40.02 -11.43 -14.04
N GLN A 45 40.86 -10.86 -14.91
CA GLN A 45 40.63 -9.49 -15.40
C GLN A 45 39.35 -9.37 -16.22
N THR A 46 39.01 -10.39 -17.01
CA THR A 46 37.78 -10.43 -17.83
C THR A 46 36.55 -10.44 -16.95
N GLU A 47 36.53 -11.30 -15.93
CA GLU A 47 35.44 -11.37 -14.95
C GLU A 47 35.21 -10.01 -14.27
N VAL A 48 36.27 -9.34 -13.83
CA VAL A 48 36.15 -8.01 -13.20
C VAL A 48 35.69 -6.95 -14.19
N LYS A 49 36.09 -7.03 -15.47
CA LYS A 49 35.63 -6.11 -16.49
C LYS A 49 34.12 -6.21 -16.74
N GLU A 50 33.59 -7.42 -16.79
CA GLU A 50 32.14 -7.66 -16.94
C GLU A 50 31.35 -7.21 -15.70
N LYS A 51 31.80 -7.61 -14.51
CA LYS A 51 31.23 -7.16 -13.24
C LYS A 51 31.24 -5.65 -13.09
N LEU A 52 32.33 -5.00 -13.50
CA LEU A 52 32.47 -3.55 -13.44
C LEU A 52 31.51 -2.86 -14.39
N LYS A 53 31.32 -3.36 -15.62
CA LYS A 53 30.37 -2.85 -16.59
C LYS A 53 28.93 -2.95 -16.07
N SER A 54 28.56 -4.10 -15.50
CA SER A 54 27.23 -4.28 -14.88
C SER A 54 27.05 -3.36 -13.68
N ALA A 55 28.02 -3.27 -12.78
CA ALA A 55 27.95 -2.43 -11.59
C ALA A 55 27.87 -0.94 -11.92
N ILE A 56 28.56 -0.46 -12.97
CA ILE A 56 28.43 0.92 -13.46
C ILE A 56 27.04 1.16 -14.03
N SER A 57 26.51 0.25 -14.86
CA SER A 57 25.16 0.35 -15.41
C SER A 57 24.09 0.35 -14.32
N GLU A 58 24.25 -0.46 -13.28
CA GLU A 58 23.34 -0.48 -12.13
C GLU A 58 23.43 0.81 -11.29
N SER A 59 24.65 1.33 -11.06
CA SER A 59 24.83 2.58 -10.32
C SER A 59 24.26 3.80 -11.04
N GLN A 60 24.18 3.78 -12.38
CA GLN A 60 23.50 4.83 -13.15
C GLN A 60 21.97 4.76 -13.01
N LYS A 61 21.42 3.60 -12.66
CA LYS A 61 19.99 3.39 -12.43
C LYS A 61 19.58 3.63 -10.98
N LEU A 62 20.51 3.61 -10.03
CA LEU A 62 20.27 3.85 -8.60
C LEU A 62 20.82 5.22 -8.20
N ASP A 63 20.10 5.91 -7.33
CA ASP A 63 20.67 7.04 -6.58
C ASP A 63 21.48 6.47 -5.40
N VAL A 64 22.76 6.23 -5.67
CA VAL A 64 23.67 5.58 -4.71
C VAL A 64 23.87 6.42 -3.44
N SER A 65 23.60 7.73 -3.48
CA SER A 65 23.66 8.62 -2.31
C SER A 65 22.55 8.29 -1.31
N LYS A 66 21.42 7.77 -1.81
CA LYS A 66 20.22 7.42 -1.01
C LYS A 66 20.06 5.90 -0.83
N ALA A 67 20.72 5.09 -1.68
CA ALA A 67 20.66 3.64 -1.58
C ALA A 67 21.28 3.15 -0.27
N GLY A 68 20.53 2.35 0.49
CA GLY A 68 20.96 1.80 1.79
C GLY A 68 20.70 2.72 3.00
N THR A 69 20.14 3.92 2.83
CA THR A 69 19.75 4.80 3.94
C THR A 69 18.36 4.49 4.48
N TYR A 70 17.47 3.98 3.64
CA TYR A 70 16.10 3.69 4.04
C TYR A 70 15.91 2.25 4.51
N THR A 71 15.23 2.10 5.65
CA THR A 71 14.54 0.85 6.00
C THR A 71 13.15 0.85 5.35
N VAL A 72 12.51 -0.32 5.29
CA VAL A 72 11.11 -0.40 4.83
C VAL A 72 10.20 0.50 5.68
N SER A 73 10.41 0.55 7.00
CA SER A 73 9.66 1.40 7.93
C SER A 73 9.82 2.88 7.59
N SER A 74 11.05 3.37 7.44
CA SER A 74 11.29 4.78 7.14
C SER A 74 10.76 5.18 5.77
N TRP A 75 10.94 4.29 4.76
CA TRP A 75 10.46 4.59 3.41
C TRP A 75 8.92 4.58 3.33
N VAL A 76 8.23 3.61 3.91
CA VAL A 76 6.77 3.54 3.85
C VAL A 76 6.11 4.72 4.52
N LYS A 77 6.69 5.24 5.61
CA LYS A 77 6.22 6.47 6.27
C LYS A 77 6.39 7.70 5.38
N THR A 78 7.59 7.90 4.84
CA THR A 78 7.87 8.99 3.89
C THR A 78 6.96 8.92 2.66
N TRP A 79 6.81 7.72 2.08
CA TRP A 79 5.92 7.52 0.94
C TRP A 79 4.46 7.83 1.29
N TYR A 80 4.00 7.39 2.46
CA TYR A 80 2.64 7.67 2.90
C TYR A 80 2.39 9.17 3.03
N GLU A 81 3.24 9.87 3.76
CA GLU A 81 3.11 11.31 4.04
C GLU A 81 3.20 12.16 2.76
N VAL A 82 4.18 11.86 1.90
CA VAL A 82 4.49 12.71 0.74
C VAL A 82 3.63 12.38 -0.47
N TYR A 83 3.43 11.08 -0.77
CA TYR A 83 2.83 10.66 -2.03
C TYR A 83 1.39 10.16 -1.89
N ALA A 84 1.07 9.43 -0.82
CA ALA A 84 -0.24 8.78 -0.70
C ALA A 84 -1.27 9.65 0.01
N GLU A 85 -0.95 10.15 1.20
CA GLU A 85 -1.92 10.84 2.06
C GLU A 85 -2.62 12.04 1.41
N PRO A 86 -1.93 12.92 0.64
CA PRO A 86 -2.59 14.07 0.01
C PRO A 86 -3.62 13.69 -1.06
N ARG A 87 -3.54 12.47 -1.60
CA ARG A 87 -4.33 12.02 -2.76
C ARG A 87 -5.45 11.05 -2.41
N ILE A 88 -5.46 10.51 -1.20
CA ILE A 88 -6.42 9.47 -0.79
C ILE A 88 -7.50 10.03 0.13
N ARG A 89 -8.67 9.38 0.10
CA ARG A 89 -9.82 9.75 0.93
C ARG A 89 -9.62 9.37 2.40
N PRO A 90 -10.32 10.05 3.34
CA PRO A 90 -10.18 9.82 4.77
C PRO A 90 -10.30 8.35 5.19
N ASN A 91 -11.26 7.60 4.63
CA ASN A 91 -11.40 6.16 4.91
C ASN A 91 -10.17 5.37 4.46
N THR A 92 -9.59 5.69 3.29
CA THR A 92 -8.38 5.03 2.78
C THR A 92 -7.18 5.38 3.64
N LYS A 93 -7.07 6.63 4.13
CA LYS A 93 -6.04 7.04 5.09
C LYS A 93 -6.04 6.14 6.33
N ALA A 94 -7.21 5.93 6.94
CA ALA A 94 -7.37 5.06 8.10
C ALA A 94 -6.94 3.60 7.83
N TYR A 95 -7.30 3.05 6.65
CA TYR A 95 -6.84 1.72 6.26
C TYR A 95 -5.33 1.66 6.03
N TYR A 96 -4.75 2.65 5.36
CA TYR A 96 -3.31 2.69 5.09
C TYR A 96 -2.51 2.83 6.38
N ALA A 97 -2.90 3.74 7.28
CA ALA A 97 -2.29 3.87 8.60
C ALA A 97 -2.33 2.53 9.36
N ASN A 98 -3.49 1.86 9.37
CA ASN A 98 -3.62 0.54 10.01
C ASN A 98 -2.70 -0.51 9.38
N TYR A 99 -2.60 -0.58 8.05
CA TYR A 99 -1.72 -1.56 7.37
C TYR A 99 -0.24 -1.28 7.64
N ILE A 100 0.15 -0.01 7.67
CA ILE A 100 1.53 0.40 7.94
C ILE A 100 1.91 0.06 9.38
N GLU A 101 1.16 0.58 10.35
CA GLU A 101 1.54 0.50 11.77
C GLU A 101 1.36 -0.91 12.36
N ASN A 102 0.30 -1.62 11.97
CA ASN A 102 -0.03 -2.90 12.57
C ASN A 102 0.51 -4.12 11.82
N HIS A 103 0.94 -3.97 10.57
CA HIS A 103 1.35 -5.11 9.75
C HIS A 103 2.72 -4.91 9.10
N ILE A 104 2.94 -3.84 8.32
CA ILE A 104 4.17 -3.68 7.55
C ILE A 104 5.36 -3.40 8.46
N ILE A 105 5.26 -2.40 9.33
CA ILE A 105 6.34 -2.03 10.23
C ILE A 105 6.73 -3.20 11.16
N PRO A 106 5.78 -3.86 11.88
CA PRO A 106 6.15 -4.97 12.74
C PRO A 106 6.67 -6.21 11.99
N GLY A 107 6.27 -6.39 10.74
CA GLY A 107 6.59 -7.60 9.98
C GLY A 107 7.91 -7.55 9.21
N ILE A 108 8.20 -6.42 8.58
CA ILE A 108 9.36 -6.23 7.68
C ILE A 108 10.00 -4.84 7.80
N GLY A 109 9.59 -4.02 8.77
CA GLY A 109 10.00 -2.61 8.89
C GLY A 109 11.49 -2.39 9.04
N ASP A 110 12.19 -3.28 9.74
CA ASP A 110 13.63 -3.17 10.03
C ASP A 110 14.53 -3.59 8.86
N VAL A 111 13.94 -4.19 7.82
CA VAL A 111 14.72 -4.61 6.65
C VAL A 111 15.14 -3.38 5.85
N LEU A 112 16.42 -3.32 5.46
CA LEU A 112 16.90 -2.30 4.54
C LEU A 112 16.18 -2.44 3.19
N LEU A 113 15.76 -1.32 2.62
CA LEU A 113 14.93 -1.28 1.42
C LEU A 113 15.61 -1.94 0.21
N ASP A 114 16.92 -1.74 0.07
CA ASP A 114 17.76 -2.33 -0.99
C ASP A 114 18.07 -3.83 -0.78
N LYS A 115 17.79 -4.36 0.43
CA LYS A 115 17.97 -5.78 0.78
C LYS A 115 16.64 -6.56 0.82
N LEU A 116 15.53 -5.88 0.63
CA LEU A 116 14.21 -6.51 0.65
C LEU A 116 14.04 -7.42 -0.56
N THR A 117 13.73 -8.70 -0.30
CA THR A 117 13.59 -9.72 -1.33
C THR A 117 12.14 -10.19 -1.46
N THR A 118 11.79 -10.72 -2.65
CA THR A 118 10.46 -11.32 -2.91
C THR A 118 10.14 -12.45 -1.92
N ILE A 119 11.14 -13.26 -1.54
CA ILE A 119 10.95 -14.35 -0.56
C ILE A 119 10.60 -13.83 0.82
N GLN A 120 11.22 -12.74 1.27
CA GLN A 120 10.88 -12.12 2.55
C GLN A 120 9.46 -11.58 2.55
N ILE A 121 9.04 -10.89 1.47
CA ILE A 121 7.67 -10.41 1.32
C ILE A 121 6.66 -11.57 1.26
N GLN A 122 6.99 -12.64 0.54
CA GLN A 122 6.12 -13.82 0.48
C GLN A 122 5.95 -14.48 1.85
N ARG A 123 7.03 -14.62 2.63
CA ARG A 123 6.97 -15.14 4.00
C ARG A 123 6.14 -14.21 4.90
N PHE A 124 6.29 -12.91 4.75
CA PHE A 124 5.49 -11.92 5.46
C PHE A 124 3.99 -12.11 5.17
N TYR A 125 3.56 -12.22 3.90
CA TYR A 125 2.16 -12.47 3.57
C TYR A 125 1.63 -13.80 4.11
N ASN A 126 2.44 -14.86 4.06
CA ASN A 126 2.07 -16.15 4.63
C ASN A 126 1.88 -16.07 6.16
N ASN A 127 2.72 -15.29 6.84
CA ASN A 127 2.58 -15.07 8.28
C ASN A 127 1.32 -14.25 8.60
N LEU A 128 1.01 -13.21 7.81
CA LEU A 128 -0.23 -12.44 7.98
C LEU A 128 -1.47 -13.33 7.88
N GLN A 129 -1.48 -14.29 6.95
CA GLN A 129 -2.60 -15.24 6.83
C GLN A 129 -2.75 -16.13 8.07
N LYS A 130 -1.67 -16.47 8.76
CA LYS A 130 -1.69 -17.38 9.93
C LYS A 130 -1.92 -16.64 11.25
N THR A 131 -1.22 -15.53 11.45
CA THR A 131 -1.11 -14.87 12.76
C THR A 131 -1.16 -13.35 12.70
N GLY A 132 -1.59 -12.78 11.57
CA GLY A 132 -1.52 -11.34 11.34
C GLY A 132 -2.57 -10.51 12.08
N ARG A 133 -3.56 -11.13 12.71
CA ARG A 133 -4.63 -10.39 13.38
C ARG A 133 -4.14 -9.82 14.70
N VAL A 134 -4.27 -8.50 14.85
CA VAL A 134 -3.80 -7.78 16.05
C VAL A 134 -4.82 -7.87 17.16
N GLN A 135 -4.37 -8.31 18.35
CA GLN A 135 -5.18 -8.32 19.55
C GLN A 135 -5.46 -6.87 20.01
N ARG A 136 -6.73 -6.52 20.15
CA ARG A 136 -7.12 -5.21 20.71
C ARG A 136 -7.15 -5.28 22.22
N LYS A 137 -6.61 -4.24 22.88
CA LYS A 137 -6.79 -4.05 24.32
C LYS A 137 -8.30 -4.00 24.64
N ASN A 138 -8.72 -4.59 25.72
CA ASN A 138 -10.13 -4.64 26.19
C ASN A 138 -11.07 -5.54 25.38
N PHE A 139 -10.57 -6.40 24.51
CA PHE A 139 -11.37 -7.42 23.84
C PHE A 139 -10.92 -8.82 24.28
N PRO A 140 -11.81 -9.81 24.27
CA PRO A 140 -11.47 -11.21 24.55
C PRO A 140 -10.34 -11.69 23.64
N GLU A 141 -9.55 -12.64 24.15
CA GLU A 141 -8.46 -13.22 23.35
C GLU A 141 -8.98 -13.80 22.03
N LEU A 142 -8.26 -13.48 20.95
CA LEU A 142 -8.62 -13.95 19.61
C LEU A 142 -8.37 -15.44 19.50
N LYS A 143 -9.44 -16.22 19.30
CA LYS A 143 -9.35 -17.66 18.97
C LYS A 143 -8.71 -17.89 17.62
N ASP A 144 -9.04 -17.04 16.64
CA ASP A 144 -8.46 -17.04 15.30
C ASP A 144 -7.61 -15.80 15.09
N LYS A 145 -6.31 -16.00 14.90
CA LYS A 145 -5.30 -14.95 14.67
C LYS A 145 -5.04 -14.72 13.18
N SER A 146 -5.77 -15.38 12.28
CA SER A 146 -5.60 -15.26 10.84
C SER A 146 -6.15 -13.93 10.31
N LEU A 147 -5.51 -13.39 9.27
CA LEU A 147 -6.07 -12.29 8.48
C LEU A 147 -6.78 -12.84 7.24
N SER A 148 -7.91 -12.22 6.91
CA SER A 148 -8.64 -12.57 5.70
C SER A 148 -7.80 -12.32 4.43
N PRO A 149 -7.99 -13.11 3.36
CA PRO A 149 -7.33 -12.88 2.07
C PRO A 149 -7.49 -11.45 1.56
N ARG A 150 -8.62 -10.82 1.81
CA ARG A 150 -8.90 -9.44 1.40
C ARG A 150 -7.96 -8.42 2.07
N VAL A 151 -7.70 -8.59 3.36
CA VAL A 151 -6.79 -7.70 4.11
C VAL A 151 -5.34 -7.90 3.64
N VAL A 152 -4.89 -9.16 3.48
CA VAL A 152 -3.55 -9.45 2.95
C VAL A 152 -3.33 -8.83 1.57
N ARG A 153 -4.33 -8.90 0.69
CA ARG A 153 -4.27 -8.24 -0.62
C ARG A 153 -4.27 -6.71 -0.51
N GLY A 154 -4.96 -6.14 0.47
CA GLY A 154 -4.90 -4.70 0.77
C GLY A 154 -3.51 -4.25 1.19
N VAL A 155 -2.87 -5.01 2.10
CA VAL A 155 -1.48 -4.78 2.51
C VAL A 155 -0.52 -4.89 1.33
N HIS A 156 -0.70 -5.91 0.47
CA HIS A 156 0.09 -6.06 -0.76
C HIS A 156 -0.07 -4.85 -1.68
N THR A 157 -1.29 -4.40 -1.95
CA THR A 157 -1.54 -3.25 -2.84
C THR A 157 -0.82 -2.00 -2.35
N LEU A 158 -0.87 -1.72 -1.05
CA LEU A 158 -0.15 -0.60 -0.45
C LEU A 158 1.37 -0.78 -0.62
N LEU A 159 1.91 -1.93 -0.19
CA LEU A 159 3.35 -2.19 -0.24
C LEU A 159 3.87 -2.19 -1.67
N HIS A 160 3.13 -2.76 -2.62
CA HIS A 160 3.49 -2.74 -4.03
C HIS A 160 3.59 -1.31 -4.57
N ASN A 161 2.59 -0.46 -4.30
CA ASN A 161 2.61 0.94 -4.75
C ASN A 161 3.75 1.74 -4.10
N CYS A 162 4.01 1.50 -2.82
CA CYS A 162 5.13 2.11 -2.09
C CYS A 162 6.48 1.72 -2.71
N LEU A 163 6.66 0.46 -3.06
CA LEU A 163 7.89 -0.04 -3.67
C LEU A 163 8.03 0.37 -5.14
N GLU A 164 6.93 0.52 -5.90
CA GLU A 164 6.96 1.13 -7.24
C GLU A 164 7.48 2.58 -7.18
N GLN A 165 7.04 3.35 -6.19
CA GLN A 165 7.58 4.70 -5.99
C GLN A 165 9.07 4.66 -5.63
N ALA A 166 9.51 3.66 -4.84
CA ALA A 166 10.94 3.50 -4.54
C ALA A 166 11.79 3.20 -5.78
N VAL A 167 11.22 2.46 -6.76
CA VAL A 167 11.87 2.27 -8.06
C VAL A 167 11.91 3.59 -8.85
N ALA A 168 10.82 4.35 -8.86
CA ALA A 168 10.76 5.66 -9.53
C ALA A 168 11.78 6.66 -8.94
N GLU A 169 11.95 6.65 -7.61
CA GLU A 169 12.95 7.44 -6.88
C GLU A 169 14.39 6.88 -6.97
N ARG A 170 14.58 5.79 -7.71
CA ARG A 170 15.87 5.09 -7.89
C ARG A 170 16.51 4.59 -6.58
N LEU A 171 15.71 4.30 -5.57
CA LEU A 171 16.17 3.72 -4.30
C LEU A 171 16.39 2.21 -4.42
N ILE A 172 15.63 1.55 -5.26
CA ILE A 172 15.76 0.12 -5.62
C ILE A 172 15.64 -0.06 -7.12
N LEU A 173 16.22 -1.15 -7.66
CA LEU A 173 16.22 -1.43 -9.10
C LEU A 173 14.90 -1.98 -9.61
N THR A 174 14.27 -2.84 -8.82
CA THR A 174 13.03 -3.54 -9.18
C THR A 174 12.14 -3.66 -7.97
N ASN A 175 10.84 -3.77 -8.20
CA ASN A 175 9.88 -3.96 -7.13
C ASN A 175 9.82 -5.44 -6.68
N PRO A 176 10.32 -5.78 -5.47
CA PRO A 176 10.33 -7.16 -5.00
C PRO A 176 8.93 -7.71 -4.67
N ALA A 177 7.90 -6.88 -4.57
CA ALA A 177 6.53 -7.34 -4.35
C ALA A 177 5.85 -7.86 -5.64
N GLN A 178 6.37 -7.54 -6.82
CA GLN A 178 5.75 -7.88 -8.11
C GLN A 178 5.61 -9.40 -8.34
N GLY A 179 6.57 -10.20 -7.85
CA GLY A 179 6.57 -11.66 -8.02
C GLY A 179 5.79 -12.44 -6.95
N CYS A 180 5.18 -11.80 -5.96
CA CYS A 180 4.52 -12.46 -4.84
C CYS A 180 3.20 -13.13 -5.25
N LYS A 181 2.93 -14.30 -4.65
CA LYS A 181 1.66 -15.02 -4.80
C LYS A 181 0.70 -14.58 -3.70
N LEU A 182 -0.49 -14.17 -4.11
CA LEU A 182 -1.52 -13.68 -3.19
C LEU A 182 -2.58 -14.73 -2.93
N PRO A 183 -3.19 -14.74 -1.70
CA PRO A 183 -4.28 -15.66 -1.40
C PRO A 183 -5.47 -15.42 -2.33
N GLN A 184 -6.17 -16.49 -2.68
CA GLN A 184 -7.37 -16.41 -3.49
C GLN A 184 -8.53 -15.79 -2.70
N LEU A 185 -9.36 -15.04 -3.38
CA LEU A 185 -10.61 -14.52 -2.81
C LEU A 185 -11.71 -15.53 -3.13
N GLU A 186 -12.35 -16.03 -2.10
CA GLU A 186 -13.58 -16.80 -2.27
C GLU A 186 -14.70 -15.91 -2.79
N LYS A 187 -15.32 -16.30 -3.87
CA LYS A 187 -16.56 -15.66 -4.30
C LYS A 187 -17.67 -16.17 -3.38
N ARG A 188 -18.20 -15.28 -2.56
CA ARG A 188 -19.40 -15.59 -1.77
C ARG A 188 -20.60 -15.02 -2.49
N GLU A 189 -21.59 -15.87 -2.70
CA GLU A 189 -22.89 -15.40 -3.16
C GLU A 189 -23.51 -14.47 -2.12
N MET A 190 -24.06 -13.35 -2.60
CA MET A 190 -24.77 -12.43 -1.73
C MET A 190 -26.10 -13.06 -1.31
N LYS A 191 -26.31 -13.17 -0.01
CA LYS A 191 -27.62 -13.57 0.53
C LYS A 191 -28.57 -12.40 0.40
N ILE A 192 -29.60 -12.57 -0.40
CA ILE A 192 -30.68 -11.61 -0.56
C ILE A 192 -31.73 -11.88 0.52
N LEU A 193 -32.38 -10.83 1.03
CA LEU A 193 -33.51 -10.98 1.94
C LEU A 193 -34.71 -11.56 1.14
N PRO A 194 -35.22 -12.76 1.48
CA PRO A 194 -36.37 -13.32 0.80
C PRO A 194 -37.60 -12.46 1.00
N GLN A 195 -38.49 -12.40 -0.02
CA GLN A 195 -39.67 -11.57 0.00
C GLN A 195 -40.59 -11.88 1.20
N GLU A 196 -40.69 -13.15 1.55
CA GLU A 196 -41.53 -13.62 2.68
C GLU A 196 -41.03 -13.11 4.03
N LYS A 197 -39.74 -12.71 4.13
CA LYS A 197 -39.12 -12.22 5.35
C LYS A 197 -39.13 -10.70 5.48
N ILE A 198 -39.53 -9.96 4.44
CA ILE A 198 -39.57 -8.49 4.46
C ILE A 198 -40.50 -7.97 5.57
N GLY A 199 -41.70 -8.54 5.73
CA GLY A 199 -42.61 -8.16 6.79
C GLY A 199 -42.03 -8.32 8.19
N MET A 200 -41.41 -9.46 8.47
CA MET A 200 -40.72 -9.70 9.75
C MET A 200 -39.55 -8.71 9.99
N TYR A 201 -38.81 -8.42 8.94
CA TYR A 201 -37.71 -7.47 9.01
C TYR A 201 -38.17 -6.04 9.36
N LEU A 202 -39.25 -5.59 8.73
CA LEU A 202 -39.81 -4.26 9.01
C LEU A 202 -40.47 -4.20 10.39
N ALA A 203 -41.18 -5.25 10.83
CA ALA A 203 -41.71 -5.32 12.18
C ALA A 203 -40.64 -5.25 13.27
N GLU A 204 -39.52 -5.91 13.06
CA GLU A 204 -38.35 -5.82 13.99
C GLU A 204 -37.72 -4.42 13.96
N ALA A 205 -37.68 -3.77 12.78
CA ALA A 205 -37.21 -2.39 12.65
C ALA A 205 -38.12 -1.40 13.38
N GLU A 206 -39.40 -1.61 13.32
CA GLU A 206 -40.42 -0.82 14.04
C GLU A 206 -40.25 -0.98 15.56
N ARG A 207 -40.13 -2.21 16.04
CA ARG A 207 -39.87 -2.52 17.47
C ARG A 207 -38.65 -1.80 18.01
N ARG A 208 -37.66 -1.55 17.17
CA ARG A 208 -36.41 -0.82 17.51
C ARG A 208 -36.46 0.68 17.27
N GLY A 209 -37.58 1.23 16.79
CA GLY A 209 -37.73 2.66 16.45
C GLY A 209 -36.94 3.08 15.20
N LEU A 210 -36.61 2.13 14.31
CA LEU A 210 -35.80 2.35 13.12
C LEU A 210 -36.55 2.12 11.80
N LEU A 211 -37.89 1.97 11.86
CA LEU A 211 -38.73 1.64 10.69
C LEU A 211 -38.47 2.57 9.51
N ALA A 212 -38.53 3.89 9.74
CA ALA A 212 -38.40 4.89 8.68
C ALA A 212 -37.06 4.74 7.90
N ALA A 213 -35.97 4.50 8.63
CA ALA A 213 -34.65 4.34 8.02
C ALA A 213 -34.55 3.07 7.17
N PHE A 214 -35.00 1.93 7.71
CA PHE A 214 -34.94 0.65 6.99
C PHE A 214 -35.95 0.55 5.86
N TYR A 215 -37.16 1.16 6.03
CA TYR A 215 -38.14 1.24 4.95
C TYR A 215 -37.60 2.06 3.78
N LEU A 216 -37.01 3.24 4.06
CA LEU A 216 -36.42 4.10 3.04
C LEU A 216 -35.24 3.39 2.32
N GLU A 217 -34.41 2.66 3.07
CA GLU A 217 -33.28 1.89 2.47
C GLU A 217 -33.81 0.79 1.52
N LEU A 218 -34.82 0.04 1.92
CA LEU A 218 -35.40 -1.02 1.11
C LEU A 218 -36.08 -0.50 -0.17
N THR A 219 -36.82 0.62 -0.09
CA THR A 219 -37.59 1.17 -1.22
C THR A 219 -36.71 1.93 -2.21
N THR A 220 -35.66 2.60 -1.73
CA THR A 220 -34.80 3.47 -2.54
C THR A 220 -33.48 2.87 -2.94
N GLY A 221 -33.04 1.79 -2.30
CA GLY A 221 -31.71 1.18 -2.51
C GLY A 221 -30.55 2.09 -2.10
N LEU A 222 -30.76 3.00 -1.17
CA LEU A 222 -29.72 3.87 -0.61
C LEU A 222 -28.63 3.04 0.06
N ARG A 223 -27.38 3.44 -0.13
CA ARG A 223 -26.31 2.89 0.68
C ARG A 223 -26.40 3.44 2.10
N ARG A 224 -26.05 2.63 3.11
CA ARG A 224 -26.06 3.06 4.52
C ARG A 224 -25.42 4.44 4.74
N GLY A 225 -24.28 4.73 4.09
CA GLY A 225 -23.62 6.02 4.22
C GLY A 225 -24.38 7.17 3.56
N GLU A 226 -25.11 6.92 2.50
CA GLU A 226 -26.00 7.89 1.85
C GLU A 226 -27.21 8.19 2.76
N LEU A 227 -27.87 7.13 3.25
CA LEU A 227 -29.00 7.25 4.18
C LEU A 227 -28.66 8.07 5.43
N LEU A 228 -27.52 7.76 6.09
CA LEU A 228 -27.08 8.45 7.32
C LEU A 228 -26.62 9.90 7.09
N ALA A 229 -26.44 10.33 5.86
CA ALA A 229 -26.04 11.69 5.49
C ALA A 229 -27.22 12.55 4.99
N LEU A 230 -28.44 12.00 4.92
CA LEU A 230 -29.62 12.74 4.47
C LEU A 230 -29.99 13.84 5.46
N HIS A 231 -30.41 14.95 4.92
CA HIS A 231 -31.03 16.08 5.63
C HIS A 231 -32.41 16.32 5.06
N TRP A 232 -33.24 16.98 5.82
CA TRP A 232 -34.60 17.40 5.36
C TRP A 232 -34.55 18.28 4.11
N THR A 233 -33.49 19.02 3.90
CA THR A 233 -33.24 19.84 2.70
C THR A 233 -32.95 19.03 1.44
N ASP A 234 -32.68 17.73 1.56
CA ASP A 234 -32.43 16.84 0.42
C ASP A 234 -33.78 16.26 -0.12
N LEU A 235 -34.87 16.43 0.63
CA LEU A 235 -36.22 15.97 0.29
C LEU A 235 -37.06 17.13 -0.29
N ASP A 236 -37.51 16.93 -1.52
CA ASP A 236 -38.50 17.80 -2.17
C ASP A 236 -39.85 17.07 -2.13
N VAL A 237 -40.74 17.53 -1.23
CA VAL A 237 -42.05 16.92 -1.00
C VAL A 237 -43.00 17.23 -2.15
N GLU A 238 -42.91 18.42 -2.74
CA GLU A 238 -43.78 18.86 -3.83
C GLU A 238 -43.54 18.03 -5.10
N ASN A 239 -42.25 17.87 -5.45
CA ASN A 239 -41.85 17.10 -6.62
C ASN A 239 -41.66 15.61 -6.31
N ARG A 240 -41.85 15.17 -5.06
CA ARG A 240 -41.63 13.77 -4.60
C ARG A 240 -40.25 13.25 -4.97
N THR A 241 -39.23 14.01 -4.71
CA THR A 241 -37.86 13.63 -5.05
C THR A 241 -36.92 13.71 -3.87
N LEU A 242 -35.88 12.86 -3.89
CA LEU A 242 -34.85 12.81 -2.88
C LEU A 242 -33.47 12.95 -3.56
N ALA A 243 -32.71 13.99 -3.20
CA ALA A 243 -31.39 14.25 -3.73
C ALA A 243 -30.33 13.51 -2.92
N VAL A 244 -29.53 12.66 -3.57
CA VAL A 244 -28.41 11.93 -2.97
C VAL A 244 -27.11 12.59 -3.41
N THR A 245 -26.59 13.51 -2.62
CA THR A 245 -25.42 14.35 -2.96
C THR A 245 -24.22 14.13 -2.03
N LYS A 246 -24.43 13.42 -0.93
CA LYS A 246 -23.42 13.23 0.13
C LYS A 246 -23.50 11.84 0.75
N GLN A 247 -22.45 11.46 1.45
CA GLN A 247 -22.38 10.21 2.22
C GLN A 247 -21.69 10.44 3.56
N GLY A 248 -22.17 9.79 4.61
CA GLY A 248 -21.56 9.77 5.93
C GLY A 248 -20.74 8.51 6.15
N ASN A 249 -19.57 8.65 6.75
CA ASN A 249 -18.72 7.55 7.18
C ASN A 249 -18.24 7.78 8.60
N ARG A 250 -18.16 6.73 9.40
CA ARG A 250 -17.59 6.82 10.74
C ARG A 250 -16.11 6.48 10.67
N ILE A 251 -15.24 7.45 10.97
CA ILE A 251 -13.78 7.31 10.96
C ILE A 251 -13.28 7.66 12.35
N ASN A 252 -12.57 6.75 13.00
CA ASN A 252 -12.04 6.93 14.37
C ASN A 252 -13.10 7.35 15.41
N GLY A 253 -14.37 6.93 15.18
CA GLY A 253 -15.49 7.26 16.08
C GLY A 253 -16.26 8.50 15.69
N GLU A 254 -15.77 9.35 14.79
CA GLU A 254 -16.41 10.58 14.33
C GLU A 254 -17.16 10.37 13.00
N LEU A 255 -18.30 11.07 12.84
CA LEU A 255 -19.04 11.07 11.59
C LEU A 255 -18.42 12.08 10.61
N VAL A 256 -17.85 11.58 9.53
CA VAL A 256 -17.30 12.40 8.46
C VAL A 256 -18.26 12.37 7.27
N VAL A 257 -18.83 13.51 6.92
CA VAL A 257 -19.66 13.68 5.73
C VAL A 257 -18.78 14.11 4.55
N SER A 258 -18.93 13.45 3.41
CA SER A 258 -18.16 13.70 2.20
C SER A 258 -19.00 13.53 0.94
N GLN A 259 -18.50 14.03 -0.18
CA GLN A 259 -19.13 13.76 -1.48
C GLN A 259 -19.04 12.26 -1.83
N PRO A 260 -19.98 11.72 -2.61
CA PRO A 260 -19.96 10.35 -3.10
C PRO A 260 -18.69 10.03 -3.89
N LYS A 261 -18.36 8.74 -3.98
CA LYS A 261 -17.11 8.26 -4.60
C LYS A 261 -17.01 8.56 -6.10
N THR A 262 -18.13 8.56 -6.80
CA THR A 262 -18.19 8.78 -8.25
C THR A 262 -19.28 9.79 -8.58
N ARG A 263 -19.14 10.47 -9.71
CA ARG A 263 -20.17 11.39 -10.24
C ARG A 263 -21.54 10.73 -10.39
N ASN A 264 -21.55 9.46 -10.83
CA ASN A 264 -22.78 8.67 -11.01
C ASN A 264 -23.47 8.28 -9.68
N SER A 265 -22.79 8.50 -8.54
CA SER A 265 -23.43 8.29 -7.22
C SER A 265 -24.22 9.50 -6.77
N VAL A 266 -24.01 10.67 -7.36
CA VAL A 266 -24.89 11.84 -7.19
C VAL A 266 -26.10 11.63 -8.09
N ARG A 267 -27.27 11.54 -7.48
CA ARG A 267 -28.52 11.24 -8.18
C ARG A 267 -29.71 11.77 -7.44
N THR A 268 -30.80 11.96 -8.15
CA THR A 268 -32.14 12.24 -7.60
C THR A 268 -32.98 11.00 -7.78
N LEU A 269 -33.69 10.61 -6.73
CA LEU A 269 -34.62 9.49 -6.69
C LEU A 269 -36.05 10.05 -6.69
N GLY A 270 -36.93 9.46 -7.47
CA GLY A 270 -38.41 9.65 -7.31
C GLY A 270 -38.89 8.79 -6.14
N LEU A 271 -39.81 9.33 -5.34
CA LEU A 271 -40.42 8.67 -4.18
C LEU A 271 -41.85 8.25 -4.47
#